data_403bba1af1650d2dd7d3cb9c369d70bc
#
_entry.id   403bba1af1650d2dd7d3cb9c369d70bc
#
_cell.length_a   1.000
_cell.length_b   1.000
_cell.length_c   1.000
_cell.angle_alpha   90.00
_cell.angle_beta   90.00
_cell.angle_gamma   90.00
#
_symmetry.space_group_name_H-M   'P 1'
#
loop_
_entity.id
_entity.type
_entity.pdbx_description
1 polymer ?
#
loop_
_entity_poly.entity_id
_entity_poly.type
_entity_poly.pdbx_seq_one_letter_code
_entity_poly.pdbx_strand_id
1 'polypeptide(L)'
;MHNSERFNLRKGLAWLAFFLLASGLVSYGRHASGVGWDQVKSSRGANDFASYFYALKATVSGENPYNKAALTRLAKADQRPGVVHPFFYPPPYLLTMAWAMPLDLQGAHQVFYWLGSLFLLSVLLALWKWLPSWGLFGASGLVLLFYTPIVDSLRMGQANLLVLALVVWGVLLVEFEGANKRRWLGGGLVGLACMLKMSPALLVFWWMVRREWRPVVAAGLAAIASSLLVLPLVDFSTQLYFYAEV
;
A
#
# COMPACT_ATOMS: atom_id res chain seq x y z
N MET A 1 -8.28 36.38 -25.52
CA MET A 1 -6.95 35.76 -25.41
C MET A 1 -6.37 35.71 -23.96
N HIS A 2 -6.74 36.60 -23.06
CA HIS A 2 -6.11 36.70 -21.72
C HIS A 2 -6.43 35.56 -20.73
N ASN A 3 -7.53 34.80 -20.88
CA ASN A 3 -7.92 33.73 -19.94
C ASN A 3 -7.25 32.37 -20.22
N SER A 4 -6.88 32.07 -21.45
CA SER A 4 -6.25 30.80 -21.81
C SER A 4 -4.79 30.72 -21.34
N GLU A 5 -4.05 31.82 -21.39
CA GLU A 5 -2.66 31.89 -20.94
C GLU A 5 -2.55 31.81 -19.40
N ARG A 6 -3.46 32.45 -18.65
CA ARG A 6 -3.52 32.33 -17.19
C ARG A 6 -3.86 30.93 -16.73
N PHE A 7 -4.71 30.23 -17.47
CA PHE A 7 -5.06 28.84 -17.17
C PHE A 7 -3.88 27.89 -17.42
N ASN A 8 -3.09 28.11 -18.46
CA ASN A 8 -1.89 27.32 -18.75
C ASN A 8 -0.76 27.58 -17.75
N LEU A 9 -0.53 28.82 -17.34
CA LEU A 9 0.47 29.17 -16.34
C LEU A 9 0.15 28.53 -14.97
N ARG A 10 -1.12 28.57 -14.53
CA ARG A 10 -1.56 27.91 -13.29
C ARG A 10 -1.35 26.39 -13.34
N LYS A 11 -1.65 25.74 -14.45
CA LYS A 11 -1.39 24.31 -14.64
C LYS A 11 0.11 24.01 -14.62
N GLY A 12 0.92 24.82 -15.30
CA GLY A 12 2.38 24.66 -15.30
C GLY A 12 3.00 24.79 -13.90
N LEU A 13 2.59 25.81 -13.14
CA LEU A 13 3.00 25.98 -11.74
C LEU A 13 2.53 24.83 -10.87
N ALA A 14 1.37 24.25 -11.19
CA ALA A 14 0.85 23.07 -10.53
C ALA A 14 1.74 21.86 -10.68
N TRP A 15 2.10 21.55 -11.89
CA TRP A 15 2.99 20.46 -12.18
C TRP A 15 4.38 20.67 -11.56
N LEU A 16 4.89 21.90 -11.61
CA LEU A 16 6.17 22.23 -10.98
C LEU A 16 6.11 22.03 -9.47
N ALA A 17 5.09 22.55 -8.79
CA ALA A 17 4.89 22.35 -7.36
C ALA A 17 4.74 20.86 -7.00
N PHE A 18 3.99 20.11 -7.80
CA PHE A 18 3.86 18.68 -7.66
C PHE A 18 5.22 17.96 -7.79
N PHE A 19 6.01 18.27 -8.81
CA PHE A 19 7.34 17.70 -9.00
C PHE A 19 8.30 18.05 -7.88
N LEU A 20 8.28 19.29 -7.39
CA LEU A 20 9.12 19.72 -6.28
C LEU A 20 8.73 19.02 -4.97
N LEU A 21 7.43 18.90 -4.68
CA LEU A 21 6.93 18.17 -3.52
C LEU A 21 7.24 16.67 -3.64
N ALA A 22 7.05 16.06 -4.79
CA ALA A 22 7.35 14.66 -5.04
C ALA A 22 8.87 14.37 -4.91
N SER A 23 9.71 15.23 -5.48
CA SER A 23 11.16 15.13 -5.35
C SER A 23 11.61 15.34 -3.91
N GLY A 24 10.99 16.30 -3.20
CA GLY A 24 11.18 16.54 -1.78
C GLY A 24 10.80 15.32 -0.93
N LEU A 25 9.68 14.67 -1.25
CA LEU A 25 9.22 13.44 -0.59
C LEU A 25 10.20 12.29 -0.76
N VAL A 26 10.63 12.04 -1.98
CA VAL A 26 11.62 11.00 -2.27
C VAL A 26 12.95 11.31 -1.58
N SER A 27 13.37 12.57 -1.61
CA SER A 27 14.60 13.03 -0.96
C SER A 27 14.50 12.99 0.57
N TYR A 28 13.36 13.40 1.11
CA TYR A 28 13.07 13.36 2.55
C TYR A 28 12.93 11.93 3.05
N GLY A 29 12.22 11.07 2.34
CA GLY A 29 12.13 9.65 2.67
C GLY A 29 13.52 8.99 2.72
N ARG A 30 14.45 9.43 1.88
CA ARG A 30 15.86 9.00 1.93
C ARG A 30 16.62 9.55 3.14
N HIS A 31 16.35 10.78 3.54
CA HIS A 31 17.14 11.49 4.56
C HIS A 31 16.58 11.36 5.96
N ALA A 32 15.27 11.52 6.13
CA ALA A 32 14.61 11.51 7.45
C ALA A 32 14.43 10.10 8.02
N SER A 33 14.50 9.07 7.18
CA SER A 33 14.52 7.69 7.68
C SER A 33 15.80 7.38 8.48
N GLY A 34 16.80 8.30 8.58
CA GLY A 34 18.12 7.97 9.07
C GLY A 34 18.72 6.75 8.33
N VAL A 35 17.93 6.26 7.35
CA VAL A 35 18.19 5.14 6.48
C VAL A 35 18.65 5.78 5.21
N GLY A 36 19.93 6.08 5.14
CA GLY A 36 20.55 6.33 3.86
C GLY A 36 20.20 5.18 2.91
N TRP A 37 20.30 5.45 1.62
CA TRP A 37 20.14 4.43 0.59
C TRP A 37 20.86 3.10 0.92
N ASP A 38 21.97 3.17 1.68
CA ASP A 38 22.73 2.00 2.14
C ASP A 38 21.95 1.10 3.13
N GLN A 39 21.04 1.66 3.93
CA GLN A 39 20.18 0.84 4.79
C GLN A 39 19.05 0.18 4.00
N VAL A 40 18.49 0.87 3.00
CA VAL A 40 17.52 0.26 2.05
C VAL A 40 18.23 -0.84 1.25
N LYS A 41 19.44 -0.58 0.76
CA LYS A 41 20.25 -1.58 0.06
C LYS A 41 20.59 -2.78 0.92
N SER A 42 20.93 -2.59 2.18
CA SER A 42 21.29 -3.68 3.10
C SER A 42 20.07 -4.34 3.77
N SER A 43 18.86 -3.85 3.51
CA SER A 43 17.61 -4.26 4.17
C SER A 43 17.66 -4.23 5.69
N ARG A 44 18.60 -3.47 6.26
CA ARG A 44 18.69 -3.26 7.71
C ARG A 44 17.46 -2.49 8.18
N GLY A 45 16.72 -3.04 9.14
CA GLY A 45 15.49 -2.44 9.64
C GLY A 45 14.22 -2.76 8.84
N ALA A 46 14.31 -3.48 7.72
CA ALA A 46 13.17 -3.96 6.94
C ALA A 46 12.47 -5.16 7.61
N ASN A 47 12.10 -5.02 8.89
CA ASN A 47 11.59 -6.15 9.68
C ASN A 47 10.21 -6.59 9.21
N ASP A 48 9.32 -5.64 8.88
CA ASP A 48 7.98 -5.96 8.40
C ASP A 48 8.05 -6.52 6.99
N PHE A 49 8.86 -5.93 6.11
CA PHE A 49 9.07 -6.45 4.77
C PHE A 49 9.61 -7.88 4.75
N ALA A 50 10.55 -8.18 5.67
CA ALA A 50 11.07 -9.53 5.80
C ALA A 50 10.00 -10.56 6.18
N SER A 51 9.04 -10.16 7.04
CA SER A 51 7.89 -11.01 7.36
C SER A 51 7.10 -11.37 6.09
N TYR A 52 6.82 -10.40 5.23
CA TYR A 52 6.10 -10.62 3.97
C TYR A 52 6.89 -11.49 2.99
N PHE A 53 8.17 -11.20 2.84
CA PHE A 53 9.06 -11.92 1.94
C PHE A 53 9.21 -13.39 2.34
N TYR A 54 9.43 -13.67 3.62
CA TYR A 54 9.55 -15.04 4.10
C TYR A 54 8.21 -15.76 4.18
N ALA A 55 7.10 -15.06 4.39
CA ALA A 55 5.77 -15.65 4.25
C ALA A 55 5.51 -16.12 2.81
N LEU A 56 5.88 -15.30 1.81
CA LEU A 56 5.81 -15.70 0.40
C LEU A 56 6.71 -16.91 0.13
N LYS A 57 7.96 -16.91 0.59
CA LYS A 57 8.88 -18.07 0.46
C LYS A 57 8.32 -19.33 1.10
N ALA A 58 7.77 -19.24 2.31
CA ALA A 58 7.13 -20.36 3.01
C ALA A 58 5.98 -20.93 2.17
N THR A 59 5.11 -20.06 1.66
CA THR A 59 3.98 -20.47 0.82
C THR A 59 4.45 -21.22 -0.45
N VAL A 60 5.45 -20.69 -1.15
CA VAL A 60 6.01 -21.32 -2.36
C VAL A 60 6.66 -22.66 -2.04
N SER A 61 7.20 -22.83 -0.85
CA SER A 61 7.77 -24.10 -0.35
C SER A 61 6.72 -25.06 0.21
N GLY A 62 5.43 -24.74 0.11
CA GLY A 62 4.33 -25.57 0.64
C GLY A 62 4.18 -25.52 2.16
N GLU A 63 4.75 -24.51 2.80
CA GLU A 63 4.67 -24.31 4.24
C GLU A 63 3.65 -23.23 4.62
N ASN A 64 3.09 -23.33 5.82
CA ASN A 64 2.14 -22.33 6.32
C ASN A 64 2.83 -20.97 6.54
N PRO A 65 2.43 -19.90 5.82
CA PRO A 65 3.02 -18.56 5.92
C PRO A 65 2.83 -17.90 7.29
N TYR A 66 1.90 -18.40 8.10
CA TYR A 66 1.61 -17.90 9.46
C TYR A 66 2.47 -18.58 10.54
N ASN A 67 3.25 -19.60 10.16
CA ASN A 67 4.14 -20.28 11.08
C ASN A 67 5.46 -19.50 11.27
N LYS A 68 5.56 -18.75 12.38
CA LYS A 68 6.74 -17.95 12.72
C LYS A 68 8.04 -18.76 12.72
N ALA A 69 8.00 -20.04 13.14
CA ALA A 69 9.19 -20.90 13.16
C ALA A 69 9.70 -21.20 11.75
N ALA A 70 8.78 -21.44 10.79
CA ALA A 70 9.11 -21.61 9.38
C ALA A 70 9.77 -20.35 8.78
N LEU A 71 9.18 -19.17 9.02
CA LEU A 71 9.73 -17.90 8.54
C LEU A 71 11.14 -17.66 9.09
N THR A 72 11.33 -17.89 10.38
CA THR A 72 12.64 -17.71 11.03
C THR A 72 13.69 -18.71 10.50
N ARG A 73 13.29 -19.96 10.23
CA ARG A 73 14.18 -20.96 9.64
C ARG A 73 14.64 -20.56 8.23
N LEU A 74 13.72 -20.11 7.39
CA LEU A 74 14.01 -19.62 6.02
C LEU A 74 14.93 -18.40 6.05
N ALA A 75 14.71 -17.47 6.97
CA ALA A 75 15.56 -16.30 7.14
C ALA A 75 17.00 -16.69 7.59
N LYS A 76 17.13 -17.67 8.47
CA LYS A 76 18.45 -18.19 8.88
C LYS A 76 19.17 -18.87 7.72
N ALA A 77 18.46 -19.60 6.88
CA ALA A 77 19.04 -20.21 5.67
C ALA A 77 19.59 -19.15 4.70
N ASP A 78 18.93 -17.98 4.62
CA ASP A 78 19.41 -16.82 3.87
C ASP A 78 20.45 -15.97 4.66
N GLN A 79 21.02 -16.50 5.74
CA GLN A 79 22.01 -15.83 6.58
C GLN A 79 21.55 -14.49 7.19
N ARG A 80 20.24 -14.28 7.30
CA ARG A 80 19.69 -13.10 7.95
C ARG A 80 19.75 -13.27 9.47
N PRO A 81 20.40 -12.33 10.21
CA PRO A 81 20.42 -12.38 11.66
C PRO A 81 19.05 -12.03 12.26
N GLY A 82 18.75 -12.66 13.39
CA GLY A 82 17.58 -12.33 14.20
C GLY A 82 16.32 -13.16 13.88
N VAL A 83 15.24 -12.82 14.58
CA VAL A 83 13.94 -13.46 14.45
C VAL A 83 13.08 -12.64 13.50
N VAL A 84 12.39 -13.31 12.57
CA VAL A 84 11.43 -12.67 11.69
C VAL A 84 10.12 -12.46 12.43
N HIS A 85 9.49 -11.28 12.25
CA HIS A 85 8.17 -11.03 12.81
C HIS A 85 7.12 -11.98 12.19
N PRO A 86 6.08 -12.37 12.94
CA PRO A 86 4.98 -13.13 12.38
C PRO A 86 4.32 -12.37 11.22
N PHE A 87 3.77 -13.13 10.28
CA PHE A 87 2.96 -12.57 9.19
C PHE A 87 1.50 -12.48 9.66
N PHE A 88 0.93 -11.27 9.67
CA PHE A 88 -0.42 -10.98 10.18
C PHE A 88 -1.37 -10.42 9.12
N TYR A 89 -1.03 -10.57 7.86
CA TYR A 89 -1.83 -10.02 6.77
C TYR A 89 -2.74 -11.09 6.15
N PRO A 90 -3.94 -10.71 5.67
CA PRO A 90 -4.82 -11.65 4.98
C PRO A 90 -4.13 -12.35 3.80
N PRO A 91 -4.49 -13.61 3.47
CA PRO A 91 -3.85 -14.39 2.42
C PRO A 91 -3.72 -13.67 1.06
N PRO A 92 -4.71 -12.88 0.59
CA PRO A 92 -4.57 -12.13 -0.66
C PRO A 92 -3.41 -11.14 -0.70
N TYR A 93 -2.87 -10.73 0.44
CA TYR A 93 -1.66 -9.91 0.49
C TYR A 93 -0.48 -10.58 -0.22
N LEU A 94 -0.36 -11.90 -0.14
CA LEU A 94 0.74 -12.65 -0.78
C LEU A 94 0.73 -12.52 -2.31
N LEU A 95 -0.45 -12.34 -2.94
CA LEU A 95 -0.52 -12.04 -4.38
C LEU A 95 0.17 -10.72 -4.72
N THR A 96 0.04 -9.72 -3.87
CA THR A 96 0.69 -8.41 -4.08
C THR A 96 2.21 -8.49 -3.93
N MET A 97 2.71 -9.58 -3.37
CA MET A 97 4.13 -9.86 -3.19
C MET A 97 4.70 -10.86 -4.21
N ALA A 98 3.88 -11.47 -5.07
CA ALA A 98 4.30 -12.52 -6.00
C ALA A 98 5.46 -12.08 -6.94
N TRP A 99 5.53 -10.81 -7.28
CA TRP A 99 6.65 -10.23 -8.05
C TRP A 99 8.01 -10.36 -7.34
N ALA A 100 8.04 -10.54 -6.02
CA ALA A 100 9.27 -10.68 -5.25
C ALA A 100 9.88 -12.09 -5.32
N MET A 101 9.16 -13.09 -5.85
CA MET A 101 9.63 -14.48 -5.91
C MET A 101 10.99 -14.66 -6.57
N PRO A 102 11.33 -14.01 -7.72
CA PRO A 102 12.61 -14.18 -8.37
C PRO A 102 13.74 -13.36 -7.74
N LEU A 103 13.48 -12.60 -6.70
CA LEU A 103 14.43 -11.68 -6.08
C LEU A 103 14.93 -12.23 -4.74
N ASP A 104 16.11 -11.75 -4.33
CA ASP A 104 16.55 -11.86 -2.94
C ASP A 104 15.83 -10.81 -2.06
N LEU A 105 15.95 -10.94 -0.75
CA LEU A 105 15.33 -10.03 0.21
C LEU A 105 15.71 -8.57 -0.05
N GLN A 106 16.97 -8.33 -0.37
CA GLN A 106 17.52 -7.00 -0.56
C GLN A 106 16.97 -6.34 -1.82
N GLY A 107 16.99 -7.03 -2.95
CA GLY A 107 16.44 -6.55 -4.21
C GLY A 107 14.91 -6.34 -4.11
N ALA A 108 14.21 -7.27 -3.48
CA ALA A 108 12.77 -7.16 -3.26
C ALA A 108 12.44 -5.94 -2.37
N HIS A 109 13.20 -5.69 -1.29
CA HIS A 109 12.99 -4.52 -0.45
C HIS A 109 13.25 -3.20 -1.19
N GLN A 110 14.26 -3.14 -2.05
CA GLN A 110 14.53 -1.97 -2.89
C GLN A 110 13.37 -1.68 -3.85
N VAL A 111 12.86 -2.71 -4.53
CA VAL A 111 11.68 -2.57 -5.40
C VAL A 111 10.47 -2.11 -4.60
N PHE A 112 10.23 -2.70 -3.43
CA PHE A 112 9.10 -2.32 -2.57
C PHE A 112 9.19 -0.88 -2.08
N TYR A 113 10.39 -0.39 -1.75
CA TYR A 113 10.63 1.01 -1.40
C TYR A 113 10.21 1.97 -2.54
N TRP A 114 10.57 1.65 -3.79
CA TRP A 114 10.18 2.45 -4.94
C TRP A 114 8.69 2.38 -5.23
N LEU A 115 8.09 1.19 -5.09
CA LEU A 115 6.63 1.03 -5.19
C LEU A 115 5.90 1.86 -4.12
N GLY A 116 6.36 1.84 -2.87
CA GLY A 116 5.83 2.68 -1.80
C GLY A 116 5.91 4.16 -2.14
N SER A 117 7.01 4.61 -2.72
CA SER A 117 7.20 5.99 -3.18
C SER A 117 6.21 6.36 -4.31
N LEU A 118 5.95 5.44 -5.25
CA LEU A 118 4.96 5.62 -6.31
C LEU A 118 3.52 5.67 -5.75
N PHE A 119 3.19 4.84 -4.77
CA PHE A 119 1.89 4.89 -4.11
C PHE A 119 1.69 6.23 -3.39
N LEU A 120 2.70 6.72 -2.68
CA LEU A 120 2.65 8.03 -2.05
C LEU A 120 2.48 9.16 -3.07
N LEU A 121 3.18 9.07 -4.22
CA LEU A 121 3.01 9.99 -5.33
C LEU A 121 1.57 9.97 -5.87
N SER A 122 0.97 8.79 -5.98
CA SER A 122 -0.42 8.65 -6.41
C SER A 122 -1.41 9.27 -5.42
N VAL A 123 -1.13 9.21 -4.11
CA VAL A 123 -1.92 9.89 -3.08
C VAL A 123 -1.84 11.40 -3.23
N LEU A 124 -0.63 11.95 -3.45
CA LEU A 124 -0.48 13.38 -3.72
C LEU A 124 -1.22 13.82 -4.97
N LEU A 125 -1.21 13.00 -6.03
CA LEU A 125 -1.98 13.27 -7.25
C LEU A 125 -3.48 13.30 -6.98
N ALA A 126 -3.98 12.37 -6.15
CA ALA A 126 -5.37 12.35 -5.73
C ALA A 126 -5.73 13.61 -4.91
N LEU A 127 -4.90 13.99 -3.95
CA LEU A 127 -5.09 15.20 -3.15
C LEU A 127 -5.07 16.46 -4.00
N TRP A 128 -4.15 16.54 -4.97
CA TRP A 128 -4.13 17.68 -5.90
C TRP A 128 -5.42 17.81 -6.72
N LYS A 129 -5.95 16.67 -7.16
CA LYS A 129 -7.21 16.65 -7.91
C LYS A 129 -8.41 17.06 -7.07
N TRP A 130 -8.35 16.82 -5.78
CA TRP A 130 -9.45 16.88 -4.84
C TRP A 130 -9.50 18.18 -4.03
N LEU A 131 -8.35 18.72 -3.66
CA LEU A 131 -8.31 19.90 -2.84
C LEU A 131 -8.58 21.17 -3.65
N PRO A 132 -9.51 22.05 -3.19
CA PRO A 132 -9.97 23.18 -3.97
C PRO A 132 -8.93 24.29 -4.08
N SER A 133 -7.91 24.31 -3.26
CA SER A 133 -6.89 25.36 -3.25
C SER A 133 -5.47 24.82 -3.17
N TRP A 134 -4.55 25.58 -3.75
CA TRP A 134 -3.11 25.32 -3.71
C TRP A 134 -2.53 25.34 -2.30
N GLY A 135 -3.07 26.24 -1.44
CA GLY A 135 -2.63 26.33 -0.06
C GLY A 135 -2.94 25.05 0.72
N LEU A 136 -4.17 24.53 0.56
CA LEU A 136 -4.56 23.25 1.18
C LEU A 136 -3.75 22.07 0.63
N PHE A 137 -3.52 22.03 -0.69
CA PHE A 137 -2.67 20.99 -1.29
C PHE A 137 -1.24 21.07 -0.75
N GLY A 138 -0.63 22.26 -0.72
CA GLY A 138 0.72 22.46 -0.19
C GLY A 138 0.83 22.09 1.28
N ALA A 139 -0.12 22.53 2.11
CA ALA A 139 -0.17 22.18 3.54
C ALA A 139 -0.31 20.67 3.74
N SER A 140 -1.21 20.00 3.01
CA SER A 140 -1.39 18.55 3.08
C SER A 140 -0.14 17.80 2.61
N GLY A 141 0.52 18.28 1.56
CA GLY A 141 1.78 17.73 1.08
C GLY A 141 2.89 17.85 2.13
N LEU A 142 3.02 19.02 2.78
CA LEU A 142 3.97 19.22 3.86
C LEU A 142 3.68 18.30 5.07
N VAL A 143 2.41 18.17 5.46
CA VAL A 143 2.03 17.24 6.54
C VAL A 143 2.44 15.81 6.18
N LEU A 144 2.16 15.36 4.97
CA LEU A 144 2.56 14.02 4.52
C LEU A 144 4.08 13.84 4.49
N LEU A 145 4.84 14.89 4.12
CA LEU A 145 6.30 14.88 4.12
C LEU A 145 6.91 14.69 5.51
N PHE A 146 6.34 15.36 6.51
CA PHE A 146 6.86 15.35 7.87
C PHE A 146 6.18 14.33 8.78
N TYR A 147 5.24 13.54 8.26
CA TYR A 147 4.50 12.57 9.05
C TYR A 147 5.33 11.29 9.25
N THR A 148 5.89 11.16 10.43
CA THR A 148 6.77 10.04 10.81
C THR A 148 6.26 8.65 10.40
N PRO A 149 4.97 8.29 10.56
CA PRO A 149 4.48 6.99 10.14
C PRO A 149 4.63 6.68 8.64
N ILE A 150 4.64 7.69 7.77
CA ILE A 150 4.90 7.51 6.33
C ILE A 150 6.36 7.15 6.10
N VAL A 151 7.26 7.88 6.77
CA VAL A 151 8.71 7.63 6.71
C VAL A 151 9.02 6.22 7.23
N ASP A 152 8.45 5.85 8.38
CA ASP A 152 8.62 4.52 8.95
C ASP A 152 8.04 3.43 8.07
N SER A 153 6.92 3.67 7.41
CA SER A 153 6.34 2.72 6.45
C SER A 153 7.26 2.46 5.26
N LEU A 154 7.94 3.49 4.75
CA LEU A 154 8.96 3.32 3.70
C LEU A 154 10.19 2.57 4.20
N ARG A 155 10.67 2.90 5.39
CA ARG A 155 11.86 2.31 6.00
C ARG A 155 11.67 0.85 6.34
N MET A 156 10.56 0.50 6.99
CA MET A 156 10.25 -0.86 7.43
C MET A 156 9.71 -1.73 6.30
N GLY A 157 9.38 -1.12 5.16
CA GLY A 157 8.75 -1.79 4.03
C GLY A 157 7.32 -2.22 4.34
N GLN A 158 6.52 -1.33 4.94
CA GLN A 158 5.13 -1.64 5.31
C GLN A 158 4.16 -1.45 4.13
N ALA A 159 3.10 -2.26 4.10
CA ALA A 159 2.02 -2.17 3.11
C ALA A 159 1.16 -0.89 3.21
N ASN A 160 1.37 -0.07 4.25
CA ASN A 160 0.51 1.07 4.57
C ASN A 160 0.32 2.05 3.41
N LEU A 161 1.35 2.28 2.59
CA LEU A 161 1.27 3.22 1.47
C LEU A 161 0.42 2.68 0.31
N LEU A 162 0.49 1.38 0.03
CA LEU A 162 -0.40 0.73 -0.92
C LEU A 162 -1.87 0.82 -0.44
N VAL A 163 -2.11 0.46 0.82
CA VAL A 163 -3.45 0.55 1.44
C VAL A 163 -3.96 1.99 1.41
N LEU A 164 -3.12 2.97 1.78
CA LEU A 164 -3.47 4.39 1.72
C LEU A 164 -3.85 4.83 0.31
N ALA A 165 -3.09 4.44 -0.71
CA ALA A 165 -3.38 4.79 -2.10
C ALA A 165 -4.74 4.20 -2.55
N LEU A 166 -4.99 2.92 -2.27
CA LEU A 166 -6.27 2.28 -2.59
C LEU A 166 -7.45 2.95 -1.90
N VAL A 167 -7.31 3.29 -0.61
CA VAL A 167 -8.34 3.96 0.18
C VAL A 167 -8.61 5.36 -0.35
N VAL A 168 -7.57 6.17 -0.56
CA VAL A 168 -7.72 7.56 -1.02
C VAL A 168 -8.37 7.61 -2.41
N TRP A 169 -7.90 6.81 -3.36
CA TRP A 169 -8.52 6.72 -4.68
C TRP A 169 -9.94 6.15 -4.61
N GLY A 170 -10.17 5.13 -3.75
CA GLY A 170 -11.49 4.54 -3.55
C GLY A 170 -12.50 5.57 -3.05
N VAL A 171 -12.16 6.32 -2.00
CA VAL A 171 -13.03 7.38 -1.45
C VAL A 171 -13.25 8.49 -2.49
N LEU A 172 -12.20 8.93 -3.19
CA LEU A 172 -12.30 9.94 -4.24
C LEU A 172 -13.35 9.53 -5.30
N LEU A 173 -13.28 8.31 -5.79
CA LEU A 173 -14.18 7.81 -6.82
C LEU A 173 -15.62 7.63 -6.34
N VAL A 174 -15.82 7.25 -5.07
CA VAL A 174 -17.15 7.06 -4.49
C VAL A 174 -17.83 8.39 -4.16
N GLU A 175 -17.12 9.28 -3.47
CA GLU A 175 -17.72 10.47 -2.86
C GLU A 175 -17.74 11.69 -3.81
N PHE A 176 -16.78 11.83 -4.73
CA PHE A 176 -16.60 13.08 -5.47
C PHE A 176 -16.81 12.97 -6.97
N GLU A 177 -16.63 11.81 -7.58
CA GLU A 177 -16.76 11.71 -9.03
C GLU A 177 -18.14 11.22 -9.52
N GLY A 178 -19.07 10.87 -8.63
CA GLY A 178 -20.50 10.71 -8.83
C GLY A 178 -21.02 9.68 -9.85
N ALA A 179 -20.24 9.34 -10.88
CA ALA A 179 -20.66 8.41 -11.92
C ALA A 179 -20.76 6.96 -11.39
N ASN A 180 -21.83 6.25 -11.76
CA ASN A 180 -22.08 4.89 -11.28
C ASN A 180 -20.91 3.93 -11.44
N LYS A 181 -20.24 3.92 -12.61
CA LYS A 181 -19.07 3.07 -12.88
C LYS A 181 -17.90 3.36 -11.92
N ARG A 182 -17.69 4.64 -11.57
CA ARG A 182 -16.62 5.06 -10.67
C ARG A 182 -16.88 4.64 -9.24
N ARG A 183 -18.14 4.66 -8.79
CA ARG A 183 -18.54 4.16 -7.47
C ARG A 183 -18.29 2.67 -7.30
N TRP A 184 -18.50 1.87 -8.34
CA TRP A 184 -18.12 0.45 -8.36
C TRP A 184 -16.61 0.27 -8.27
N LEU A 185 -15.86 1.01 -9.10
CA LEU A 185 -14.39 0.94 -9.06
C LEU A 185 -13.85 1.37 -7.69
N GLY A 186 -14.34 2.48 -7.13
CA GLY A 186 -13.93 2.97 -5.82
C GLY A 186 -14.21 1.98 -4.69
N GLY A 187 -15.41 1.37 -4.69
CA GLY A 187 -15.75 0.29 -3.76
C GLY A 187 -14.82 -0.91 -3.89
N GLY A 188 -14.51 -1.33 -5.12
CA GLY A 188 -13.56 -2.40 -5.40
C GLY A 188 -12.15 -2.12 -4.86
N LEU A 189 -11.64 -0.88 -5.04
CA LEU A 189 -10.34 -0.48 -4.49
C LEU A 189 -10.30 -0.56 -2.95
N VAL A 190 -11.37 -0.11 -2.27
CA VAL A 190 -11.45 -0.22 -0.82
C VAL A 190 -11.60 -1.68 -0.40
N GLY A 191 -12.35 -2.51 -1.14
CA GLY A 191 -12.43 -3.94 -0.90
C GLY A 191 -11.08 -4.64 -0.99
N LEU A 192 -10.27 -4.32 -2.01
CA LEU A 192 -8.89 -4.80 -2.10
C LEU A 192 -8.05 -4.30 -0.91
N ALA A 193 -8.20 -3.02 -0.52
CA ALA A 193 -7.50 -2.49 0.65
C ALA A 193 -7.85 -3.27 1.94
N CYS A 194 -9.11 -3.67 2.12
CA CYS A 194 -9.55 -4.52 3.24
C CYS A 194 -8.86 -5.87 3.26
N MET A 195 -8.62 -6.46 2.08
CA MET A 195 -7.94 -7.76 1.94
C MET A 195 -6.41 -7.66 2.05
N LEU A 196 -5.86 -6.46 2.05
CA LEU A 196 -4.45 -6.22 2.38
C LEU A 196 -4.28 -5.89 3.86
N LYS A 197 -5.22 -5.15 4.43
CA LYS A 197 -5.24 -4.77 5.84
C LYS A 197 -6.68 -4.50 6.25
N MET A 198 -7.15 -5.11 7.33
CA MET A 198 -8.58 -5.09 7.69
C MET A 198 -9.13 -3.71 8.07
N SER A 199 -8.28 -2.75 8.45
CA SER A 199 -8.71 -1.43 8.92
C SER A 199 -9.60 -0.63 7.94
N PRO A 200 -9.44 -0.68 6.58
CA PRO A 200 -10.35 -0.02 5.66
C PRO A 200 -11.79 -0.53 5.67
N ALA A 201 -12.07 -1.69 6.30
CA ALA A 201 -13.43 -2.21 6.43
C ALA A 201 -14.39 -1.25 7.14
N LEU A 202 -13.86 -0.34 7.98
CA LEU A 202 -14.66 0.73 8.59
C LEU A 202 -15.30 1.66 7.55
N LEU A 203 -14.66 1.89 6.40
CA LEU A 203 -15.26 2.65 5.29
C LEU A 203 -16.40 1.89 4.64
N VAL A 204 -16.25 0.59 4.46
CA VAL A 204 -17.32 -0.26 3.91
C VAL A 204 -18.52 -0.25 4.87
N PHE A 205 -18.25 -0.38 6.18
CA PHE A 205 -19.29 -0.24 7.20
C PHE A 205 -19.96 1.14 7.17
N TRP A 206 -19.20 2.20 7.02
CA TRP A 206 -19.73 3.57 6.86
C TRP A 206 -20.65 3.68 5.65
N TRP A 207 -20.27 3.12 4.50
CA TRP A 207 -21.13 3.09 3.31
C TRP A 207 -22.39 2.25 3.51
N MET A 208 -22.32 1.15 4.29
CA MET A 208 -23.50 0.37 4.67
C MET A 208 -24.48 1.22 5.49
N VAL A 209 -24.01 1.95 6.49
CA VAL A 209 -24.85 2.85 7.31
C VAL A 209 -25.51 3.93 6.45
N ARG A 210 -24.80 4.47 5.47
CA ARG A 210 -25.31 5.45 4.51
C ARG A 210 -26.19 4.84 3.40
N ARG A 211 -26.39 3.52 3.42
CA ARG A 211 -27.13 2.77 2.39
C ARG A 211 -26.54 2.92 0.96
N GLU A 212 -25.24 3.14 0.86
CA GLU A 212 -24.51 3.23 -0.39
C GLU A 212 -24.12 1.82 -0.88
N TRP A 213 -25.10 1.07 -1.36
CA TRP A 213 -24.94 -0.37 -1.65
C TRP A 213 -23.95 -0.69 -2.78
N ARG A 214 -23.79 0.20 -3.78
CA ARG A 214 -22.87 -0.04 -4.90
C ARG A 214 -21.43 -0.23 -4.47
N PRO A 215 -20.80 0.71 -3.73
CA PRO A 215 -19.44 0.49 -3.25
C PRO A 215 -19.35 -0.66 -2.24
N VAL A 216 -20.38 -0.93 -1.44
CA VAL A 216 -20.39 -2.06 -0.52
C VAL A 216 -20.35 -3.39 -1.26
N VAL A 217 -21.22 -3.58 -2.27
CA VAL A 217 -21.25 -4.80 -3.08
C VAL A 217 -19.94 -4.94 -3.86
N ALA A 218 -19.42 -3.86 -4.44
CA ALA A 218 -18.14 -3.88 -5.14
C ALA A 218 -16.98 -4.27 -4.23
N ALA A 219 -16.95 -3.78 -2.99
CA ALA A 219 -15.95 -4.16 -2.00
C ALA A 219 -16.04 -5.65 -1.64
N GLY A 220 -17.24 -6.17 -1.44
CA GLY A 220 -17.47 -7.60 -1.19
C GLY A 220 -17.03 -8.48 -2.37
N LEU A 221 -17.38 -8.09 -3.60
CA LEU A 221 -16.94 -8.81 -4.81
C LEU A 221 -15.42 -8.79 -4.96
N ALA A 222 -14.75 -7.67 -4.69
CA ALA A 222 -13.31 -7.56 -4.72
C ALA A 222 -12.63 -8.45 -3.66
N ALA A 223 -13.21 -8.51 -2.46
CA ALA A 223 -12.73 -9.40 -1.40
C ALA A 223 -12.86 -10.88 -1.78
N ILE A 224 -14.03 -11.29 -2.29
CA ILE A 224 -14.24 -12.67 -2.76
C ILE A 224 -13.29 -12.99 -3.92
N ALA A 225 -13.20 -12.12 -4.92
CA ALA A 225 -12.33 -12.34 -6.08
C ALA A 225 -10.86 -12.49 -5.68
N SER A 226 -10.36 -11.64 -4.76
CA SER A 226 -8.97 -11.73 -4.30
C SER A 226 -8.71 -13.00 -3.49
N SER A 227 -9.68 -13.47 -2.69
CA SER A 227 -9.59 -14.73 -1.95
C SER A 227 -9.59 -15.94 -2.87
N LEU A 228 -10.36 -15.90 -3.97
CA LEU A 228 -10.36 -16.96 -4.97
C LEU A 228 -9.06 -16.95 -5.80
N LEU A 229 -8.57 -15.77 -6.16
CA LEU A 229 -7.34 -15.63 -6.94
C LEU A 229 -6.09 -16.09 -6.19
N VAL A 230 -6.08 -16.07 -4.87
CA VAL A 230 -4.95 -16.54 -4.07
C VAL A 230 -4.95 -18.05 -3.85
N LEU A 231 -6.04 -18.79 -4.17
CA LEU A 231 -6.15 -20.23 -3.94
C LEU A 231 -5.02 -21.08 -4.55
N PRO A 232 -4.49 -20.76 -5.74
CA PRO A 232 -3.35 -21.51 -6.29
C PRO A 232 -2.05 -21.34 -5.48
N LEU A 233 -1.96 -20.28 -4.68
CA LEU A 233 -0.79 -19.96 -3.86
C LEU A 233 -1.01 -20.37 -2.39
N VAL A 234 -2.20 -20.14 -1.86
CA VAL A 234 -2.59 -20.41 -0.46
C VAL A 234 -3.88 -21.20 -0.48
N ASP A 235 -3.83 -22.45 -0.06
CA ASP A 235 -4.98 -23.34 -0.03
C ASP A 235 -6.11 -22.83 0.87
N PHE A 236 -7.30 -23.36 0.71
CA PHE A 236 -8.48 -22.93 1.45
C PHE A 236 -8.33 -23.17 2.96
N SER A 237 -7.66 -24.25 3.38
CA SER A 237 -7.47 -24.58 4.79
C SER A 237 -6.56 -23.54 5.47
N THR A 238 -5.50 -23.11 4.81
CA THR A 238 -4.60 -22.04 5.28
C THR A 238 -5.30 -20.67 5.32
N GLN A 239 -6.20 -20.40 4.35
CA GLN A 239 -7.02 -19.17 4.43
C GLN A 239 -7.98 -19.20 5.62
N LEU A 240 -8.66 -20.31 5.89
CA LEU A 240 -9.51 -20.47 7.07
C LEU A 240 -8.71 -20.34 8.37
N TYR A 241 -7.52 -20.93 8.42
CA TYR A 241 -6.63 -20.80 9.57
C TYR A 241 -6.33 -19.33 9.91
N PHE A 242 -6.07 -18.49 8.89
CA PHE A 242 -5.86 -17.05 9.13
C PHE A 242 -7.05 -16.42 9.86
N TYR A 243 -8.27 -16.64 9.39
CA TYR A 243 -9.45 -16.00 9.99
C TYR A 243 -9.88 -16.58 11.34
N ALA A 244 -9.42 -17.79 11.68
CA ALA A 244 -9.75 -18.47 12.94
C ALA A 244 -8.68 -18.25 14.01
N GLU A 245 -7.40 -18.18 13.66
CA GLU A 245 -6.28 -18.30 14.62
C GLU A 245 -5.31 -17.11 14.60
N VAL A 246 -5.32 -16.26 13.55
CA VAL A 246 -4.40 -15.12 13.40
C VAL A 246 -5.10 -13.79 13.63
#